data_5438091d02d48b1b63e6aeb999e8787e
#
_entry.id   5438091d02d48b1b63e6aeb999e8787e
#
_cell.length_a   1.000
_cell.length_b   1.000
_cell.length_c   1.000
_cell.angle_alpha   90.00
_cell.angle_beta   90.00
_cell.angle_gamma   90.00
#
_symmetry.space_group_name_H-M   'P 1'
#
loop_
_entity.id
_entity.type
_entity.pdbx_description
1 polymer ?
#
loop_
_entity_poly.entity_id
_entity_poly.type
_entity_poly.pdbx_seq_one_letter_code
_entity_poly.pdbx_strand_id
1 'polypeptide(L)'
;MNKKIRKAIIPAAGLGTRFLPATKAQPKEMLPIVDKPTIQYIIEEAIASGIEEILIITGRSKKCIEDHFDKSVELEMELEKSGKNELLDLVRDISDMVDIHYIRQKEPRGLGHAIHCAKTFVGDEPFAILLGDDVVYNEEKPCLKQLIDCYNEYKTSVLGVQTVPENHVSKYGIVDGKHIEGKVYKVKGLVEKPSVEKAPSNVAILGRYIVTPRIFDILENTKPGKGGEIQLTDALLELMGQEAMYAYDFEGRRYDVGDKLGFLEATVEYALRRPELREGFIEYLNNLSEKESLFKKEVEKEIITV
;
A
#
# COMPACT_ATOMS: atom_id res chain seq x y z
N MET A 1 3.49 -29.29 -6.94
CA MET A 1 3.60 -28.97 -5.50
C MET A 1 2.99 -27.61 -5.24
N ASN A 2 2.08 -27.48 -4.27
CA ASN A 2 1.49 -26.20 -3.90
C ASN A 2 2.58 -25.33 -3.22
N LYS A 3 3.09 -24.30 -3.94
CA LYS A 3 4.05 -23.37 -3.36
C LYS A 3 3.31 -22.38 -2.46
N LYS A 4 3.76 -22.21 -1.22
CA LYS A 4 3.29 -21.22 -0.24
C LYS A 4 3.69 -19.81 -0.72
N ILE A 5 2.85 -18.80 -0.46
CA ILE A 5 3.24 -17.41 -0.62
C ILE A 5 4.13 -17.04 0.55
N ARG A 6 5.42 -16.83 0.31
CA ARG A 6 6.42 -16.48 1.34
C ARG A 6 7.25 -15.25 0.99
N LYS A 7 7.17 -14.79 -0.26
CA LYS A 7 7.89 -13.61 -0.74
C LYS A 7 6.94 -12.46 -1.03
N ALA A 8 7.33 -11.26 -0.67
CA ALA A 8 6.61 -10.04 -1.01
C ALA A 8 7.52 -9.01 -1.70
N ILE A 9 6.92 -8.20 -2.57
CA ILE A 9 7.56 -7.08 -3.25
C ILE A 9 6.85 -5.80 -2.86
N ILE A 10 7.63 -4.79 -2.44
CA ILE A 10 7.12 -3.45 -2.12
C ILE A 10 7.76 -2.44 -3.07
N PRO A 11 7.03 -1.96 -4.09
CA PRO A 11 7.51 -0.89 -4.97
C PRO A 11 7.55 0.45 -4.22
N ALA A 12 8.74 1.01 -4.05
CA ALA A 12 9.00 2.28 -3.38
C ALA A 12 9.88 3.23 -4.22
N ALA A 13 9.92 3.07 -5.55
CA ALA A 13 10.77 3.86 -6.45
C ALA A 13 10.14 5.17 -6.94
N GLY A 14 8.87 5.43 -6.64
CA GLY A 14 8.12 6.61 -7.10
C GLY A 14 8.68 7.93 -6.55
N LEU A 15 8.53 9.02 -7.32
CA LEU A 15 9.08 10.35 -6.98
C LEU A 15 8.32 11.08 -5.86
N GLY A 16 7.09 10.68 -5.53
CA GLY A 16 6.32 11.27 -4.45
C GLY A 16 5.89 12.73 -4.68
N THR A 17 5.72 13.16 -5.91
CA THR A 17 5.49 14.58 -6.29
C THR A 17 4.26 15.22 -5.65
N ARG A 18 3.25 14.41 -5.27
CA ARG A 18 2.03 14.89 -4.61
C ARG A 18 2.30 15.51 -3.23
N PHE A 19 3.40 15.11 -2.58
CA PHE A 19 3.80 15.58 -1.24
C PHE A 19 4.96 16.58 -1.25
N LEU A 20 5.27 17.17 -2.40
CA LEU A 20 6.22 18.29 -2.41
C LEU A 20 5.66 19.46 -1.57
N PRO A 21 6.52 20.16 -0.79
CA PRO A 21 7.98 20.07 -0.76
C PRO A 21 8.57 18.98 0.16
N ALA A 22 7.77 18.31 1.03
CA ALA A 22 8.28 17.32 1.99
C ALA A 22 9.09 16.19 1.32
N THR A 23 8.63 15.71 0.18
CA THR A 23 9.26 14.60 -0.56
C THR A 23 10.43 15.02 -1.44
N LYS A 24 10.89 16.27 -1.35
CA LYS A 24 12.13 16.71 -2.00
C LYS A 24 13.37 15.95 -1.49
N ALA A 25 13.42 15.72 -0.17
CA ALA A 25 14.55 15.08 0.50
C ALA A 25 14.19 13.73 1.17
N GLN A 26 12.90 13.45 1.35
CA GLN A 26 12.41 12.25 2.04
C GLN A 26 11.44 11.48 1.15
N PRO A 27 11.54 10.14 1.05
CA PRO A 27 10.55 9.32 0.38
C PRO A 27 9.16 9.48 0.97
N LYS A 28 8.11 9.44 0.13
CA LYS A 28 6.73 9.44 0.63
C LYS A 28 6.45 8.27 1.56
N GLU A 29 7.10 7.14 1.33
CA GLU A 29 6.99 5.92 2.12
C GLU A 29 7.55 6.06 3.54
N MET A 30 8.38 7.11 3.78
CA MET A 30 8.93 7.45 5.09
C MET A 30 8.16 8.57 5.80
N LEU A 31 7.09 9.09 5.21
CA LEU A 31 6.20 10.03 5.91
C LEU A 31 5.52 9.28 7.06
N PRO A 32 5.56 9.82 8.30
CA PRO A 32 5.06 9.09 9.46
C PRO A 32 3.55 9.24 9.62
N ILE A 33 2.86 8.13 9.81
CA ILE A 33 1.51 8.10 10.36
C ILE A 33 1.67 8.08 11.87
N VAL A 34 1.41 9.19 12.53
CA VAL A 34 1.76 9.51 13.91
C VAL A 34 3.29 9.55 14.08
N ASP A 35 3.94 8.46 14.45
CA ASP A 35 5.38 8.34 14.71
C ASP A 35 6.05 7.17 13.96
N LYS A 36 5.26 6.37 13.21
CA LYS A 36 5.74 5.21 12.47
C LYS A 36 5.71 5.48 10.97
N PRO A 37 6.82 5.26 10.23
CA PRO A 37 6.83 5.42 8.76
C PRO A 37 5.77 4.56 8.07
N THR A 38 5.15 5.11 7.04
CA THR A 38 4.10 4.43 6.25
C THR A 38 4.53 3.03 5.80
N ILE A 39 5.77 2.88 5.30
CA ILE A 39 6.27 1.60 4.80
C ILE A 39 6.35 0.52 5.89
N GLN A 40 6.57 0.90 7.15
CA GLN A 40 6.63 -0.06 8.25
C GLN A 40 5.27 -0.73 8.51
N TYR A 41 4.14 0.01 8.40
CA TYR A 41 2.80 -0.61 8.49
C TYR A 41 2.58 -1.66 7.41
N ILE A 42 3.11 -1.43 6.20
CA ILE A 42 2.97 -2.35 5.07
C ILE A 42 3.81 -3.61 5.28
N ILE A 43 5.02 -3.45 5.83
CA ILE A 43 5.91 -4.58 6.18
C ILE A 43 5.32 -5.40 7.32
N GLU A 44 4.80 -4.75 8.37
CA GLU A 44 4.12 -5.43 9.48
C GLU A 44 2.90 -6.24 9.00
N GLU A 45 2.11 -5.71 8.05
CA GLU A 45 1.01 -6.45 7.43
C GLU A 45 1.51 -7.70 6.68
N ALA A 46 2.62 -7.57 5.95
CA ALA A 46 3.21 -8.70 5.22
C ALA A 46 3.69 -9.79 6.18
N ILE A 47 4.39 -9.43 7.25
CA ILE A 47 4.87 -10.35 8.29
C ILE A 47 3.69 -11.06 8.98
N ALA A 48 2.67 -10.30 9.40
CA ALA A 48 1.47 -10.85 10.03
C ALA A 48 0.66 -11.77 9.10
N SER A 49 0.89 -11.67 7.78
CA SER A 49 0.30 -12.54 6.76
C SER A 49 1.12 -13.79 6.48
N GLY A 50 2.32 -13.94 7.07
CA GLY A 50 3.20 -15.10 6.93
C GLY A 50 4.22 -14.99 5.81
N ILE A 51 4.57 -13.76 5.39
CA ILE A 51 5.70 -13.48 4.49
C ILE A 51 7.01 -13.68 5.26
N GLU A 52 7.98 -14.28 4.61
CA GLU A 52 9.29 -14.64 5.18
C GLU A 52 10.43 -13.78 4.60
N GLU A 53 10.29 -13.32 3.36
CA GLU A 53 11.29 -12.51 2.66
C GLU A 53 10.61 -11.33 1.96
N ILE A 54 11.14 -10.13 2.12
CA ILE A 54 10.60 -8.91 1.48
C ILE A 54 11.66 -8.28 0.58
N LEU A 55 11.27 -7.95 -0.65
CA LEU A 55 12.08 -7.13 -1.55
C LEU A 55 11.46 -5.73 -1.68
N ILE A 56 12.21 -4.73 -1.28
CA ILE A 56 11.85 -3.33 -1.52
C ILE A 56 12.52 -2.86 -2.81
N ILE A 57 11.72 -2.40 -3.77
CA ILE A 57 12.22 -1.84 -5.02
C ILE A 57 12.37 -0.34 -4.84
N THR A 58 13.61 0.11 -4.64
CA THR A 58 13.94 1.51 -4.36
C THR A 58 14.29 2.28 -5.63
N GLY A 59 14.26 3.61 -5.53
CA GLY A 59 14.75 4.54 -6.53
C GLY A 59 15.97 5.32 -6.06
N ARG A 60 16.35 6.34 -6.82
CA ARG A 60 17.38 7.29 -6.39
C ARG A 60 16.87 8.08 -5.17
N SER A 61 17.74 8.36 -4.21
CA SER A 61 17.45 9.14 -2.99
C SER A 61 16.42 8.49 -2.02
N LYS A 62 16.41 7.15 -1.95
CA LYS A 62 15.54 6.37 -1.05
C LYS A 62 16.30 5.70 0.10
N LYS A 63 17.57 6.11 0.35
CA LYS A 63 18.47 5.48 1.33
C LYS A 63 17.88 5.43 2.76
N CYS A 64 17.10 6.43 3.17
CA CYS A 64 16.48 6.42 4.48
C CYS A 64 15.45 5.29 4.71
N ILE A 65 14.99 4.61 3.65
CA ILE A 65 14.21 3.37 3.80
C ILE A 65 15.13 2.24 4.26
N GLU A 66 16.32 2.14 3.66
CA GLU A 66 17.35 1.16 4.05
C GLU A 66 17.82 1.45 5.47
N ASP A 67 18.20 2.71 5.75
CA ASP A 67 18.68 3.17 7.07
C ASP A 67 17.64 2.91 8.21
N HIS A 68 16.34 2.90 7.90
CA HIS A 68 15.29 2.67 8.90
C HIS A 68 15.22 1.22 9.39
N PHE A 69 15.48 0.26 8.50
CA PHE A 69 15.43 -1.16 8.80
C PHE A 69 16.80 -1.75 9.11
N ASP A 70 17.88 -1.00 8.89
CA ASP A 70 19.24 -1.40 9.27
C ASP A 70 19.51 -1.11 10.75
N LYS A 71 20.49 -1.81 11.33
CA LYS A 71 20.93 -1.58 12.71
C LYS A 71 21.60 -0.22 12.85
N SER A 72 21.13 0.56 13.82
CA SER A 72 21.73 1.84 14.19
C SER A 72 22.58 1.71 15.46
N VAL A 73 23.82 1.23 15.31
CA VAL A 73 24.73 0.89 16.42
C VAL A 73 24.92 2.07 17.39
N GLU A 74 25.12 3.30 16.85
CA GLU A 74 25.32 4.49 17.67
C GLU A 74 24.07 4.84 18.51
N LEU A 75 22.87 4.71 17.93
CA LEU A 75 21.61 4.96 18.64
C LEU A 75 21.37 3.89 19.71
N GLU A 76 21.58 2.60 19.39
CA GLU A 76 21.43 1.51 20.34
C GLU A 76 22.36 1.69 21.55
N MET A 77 23.63 2.02 21.32
CA MET A 77 24.61 2.28 22.40
C MET A 77 24.21 3.46 23.28
N GLU A 78 23.66 4.54 22.70
CA GLU A 78 23.20 5.70 23.48
C GLU A 78 21.96 5.39 24.30
N LEU A 79 20.99 4.63 23.75
CA LEU A 79 19.80 4.18 24.47
C LEU A 79 20.17 3.24 25.63
N GLU A 80 21.07 2.30 25.40
CA GLU A 80 21.57 1.38 26.43
C GLU A 80 22.28 2.13 27.56
N LYS A 81 23.20 3.06 27.21
CA LYS A 81 23.93 3.88 28.18
C LYS A 81 23.00 4.79 29.00
N SER A 82 21.93 5.29 28.41
CA SER A 82 20.93 6.13 29.09
C SER A 82 19.84 5.34 29.82
N GLY A 83 19.88 4.00 29.77
CA GLY A 83 18.91 3.12 30.44
C GLY A 83 17.51 3.14 29.83
N LYS A 84 17.36 3.56 28.58
CA LYS A 84 16.07 3.63 27.85
C LYS A 84 15.75 2.31 27.17
N ASN A 85 15.57 1.26 27.96
CA ASN A 85 15.45 -0.11 27.46
C ASN A 85 14.26 -0.31 26.53
N GLU A 86 13.08 0.27 26.81
CA GLU A 86 11.90 0.15 25.95
C GLU A 86 12.13 0.72 24.54
N LEU A 87 12.85 1.84 24.44
CA LEU A 87 13.21 2.42 23.15
C LEU A 87 14.31 1.62 22.43
N LEU A 88 15.24 1.02 23.20
CA LEU A 88 16.25 0.13 22.67
C LEU A 88 15.63 -1.12 22.06
N ASP A 89 14.69 -1.75 22.75
CA ASP A 89 13.97 -2.92 22.26
C ASP A 89 13.16 -2.55 21.01
N LEU A 90 12.45 -1.40 20.99
CA LEU A 90 11.74 -0.92 19.82
C LEU A 90 12.63 -0.77 18.60
N VAL A 91 13.84 -0.20 18.75
CA VAL A 91 14.78 0.00 17.63
C VAL A 91 15.32 -1.34 17.12
N ARG A 92 15.63 -2.28 18.03
CA ARG A 92 16.09 -3.63 17.66
C ARG A 92 15.00 -4.43 16.96
N ASP A 93 13.77 -4.38 17.45
CA ASP A 93 12.63 -5.08 16.84
C ASP A 93 12.39 -4.63 15.39
N ILE A 94 12.61 -3.34 15.08
CA ILE A 94 12.51 -2.83 13.70
C ILE A 94 13.57 -3.48 12.81
N SER A 95 14.82 -3.57 13.28
CA SER A 95 15.92 -4.12 12.49
C SER A 95 15.86 -5.63 12.31
N ASP A 96 15.25 -6.34 13.26
CA ASP A 96 15.22 -7.81 13.29
C ASP A 96 13.85 -8.38 12.82
N MET A 97 12.90 -7.55 12.33
CA MET A 97 11.52 -7.98 12.08
C MET A 97 11.35 -8.97 10.93
N VAL A 98 12.16 -8.89 9.88
CA VAL A 98 12.11 -9.77 8.69
C VAL A 98 13.32 -9.58 7.80
N ASP A 99 13.67 -10.59 6.98
CA ASP A 99 14.71 -10.47 5.98
C ASP A 99 14.28 -9.53 4.84
N ILE A 100 14.92 -8.35 4.76
CA ILE A 100 14.64 -7.32 3.75
C ILE A 100 15.78 -7.26 2.74
N HIS A 101 15.43 -7.37 1.47
CA HIS A 101 16.32 -7.18 0.33
C HIS A 101 15.99 -5.86 -0.38
N TYR A 102 17.00 -5.27 -1.03
CA TYR A 102 16.81 -4.02 -1.78
C TYR A 102 17.29 -4.19 -3.21
N ILE A 103 16.45 -3.79 -4.16
CA ILE A 103 16.80 -3.68 -5.58
C ILE A 103 16.46 -2.28 -6.06
N ARG A 104 17.35 -1.72 -6.89
CA ARG A 104 17.15 -0.40 -7.44
C ARG A 104 16.51 -0.43 -8.82
N GLN A 105 15.35 0.21 -8.95
CA GLN A 105 14.81 0.59 -10.24
C GLN A 105 15.64 1.77 -10.79
N LYS A 106 16.50 1.50 -11.78
CA LYS A 106 17.44 2.51 -12.32
C LYS A 106 16.73 3.64 -13.07
N GLU A 107 15.62 3.31 -13.73
CA GLU A 107 14.78 4.22 -14.53
C GLU A 107 13.33 4.10 -14.10
N PRO A 108 12.61 5.20 -13.83
CA PRO A 108 11.21 5.18 -13.39
C PRO A 108 10.27 4.95 -14.60
N ARG A 109 10.21 3.71 -15.11
CA ARG A 109 9.43 3.33 -16.29
C ARG A 109 8.03 2.79 -15.96
N GLY A 110 7.54 3.04 -14.76
CA GLY A 110 6.22 2.61 -14.30
C GLY A 110 6.24 1.42 -13.33
N LEU A 111 5.05 1.08 -12.79
CA LEU A 111 4.88 0.05 -11.76
C LEU A 111 5.21 -1.34 -12.30
N GLY A 112 4.76 -1.69 -13.50
CA GLY A 112 5.08 -2.99 -14.13
C GLY A 112 6.59 -3.18 -14.28
N HIS A 113 7.33 -2.14 -14.69
CA HIS A 113 8.79 -2.20 -14.77
C HIS A 113 9.43 -2.37 -13.37
N ALA A 114 8.90 -1.71 -12.34
CA ALA A 114 9.40 -1.93 -10.98
C ALA A 114 9.25 -3.40 -10.59
N ILE A 115 8.06 -3.99 -10.78
CA ILE A 115 7.82 -5.42 -10.48
C ILE A 115 8.76 -6.31 -11.31
N HIS A 116 8.99 -6.00 -12.59
CA HIS A 116 9.91 -6.79 -13.43
C HIS A 116 11.34 -6.84 -12.87
N CYS A 117 11.81 -5.78 -12.19
CA CYS A 117 13.13 -5.79 -11.54
C CYS A 117 13.28 -6.90 -10.46
N ALA A 118 12.17 -7.43 -9.95
CA ALA A 118 12.18 -8.47 -8.93
C ALA A 118 12.28 -9.89 -9.48
N LYS A 119 12.32 -10.11 -10.81
CA LYS A 119 12.28 -11.43 -11.46
C LYS A 119 13.27 -12.42 -10.83
N THR A 120 14.52 -12.00 -10.62
CA THR A 120 15.58 -12.88 -10.07
C THR A 120 15.34 -13.24 -8.60
N PHE A 121 14.83 -12.31 -7.79
CA PHE A 121 14.51 -12.56 -6.38
C PHE A 121 13.34 -13.54 -6.21
N VAL A 122 12.30 -13.34 -7.00
CA VAL A 122 11.10 -14.18 -6.93
C VAL A 122 11.34 -15.58 -7.46
N GLY A 123 12.07 -15.71 -8.58
CA GLY A 123 12.24 -16.98 -9.28
C GLY A 123 10.90 -17.53 -9.77
N ASP A 124 10.68 -18.82 -9.52
CA ASP A 124 9.47 -19.55 -9.98
C ASP A 124 8.41 -19.70 -8.88
N GLU A 125 8.36 -18.78 -7.91
CA GLU A 125 7.40 -18.84 -6.81
C GLU A 125 6.27 -17.81 -7.01
N PRO A 126 5.02 -18.13 -6.60
CA PRO A 126 3.99 -17.11 -6.48
C PRO A 126 4.37 -16.16 -5.35
N PHE A 127 4.03 -14.88 -5.50
CA PHE A 127 4.48 -13.83 -4.60
C PHE A 127 3.41 -12.77 -4.38
N ALA A 128 3.57 -12.02 -3.30
CA ALA A 128 2.72 -10.89 -2.98
C ALA A 128 3.31 -9.57 -3.53
N ILE A 129 2.44 -8.62 -3.88
CA ILE A 129 2.80 -7.23 -4.15
C ILE A 129 1.99 -6.36 -3.20
N LEU A 130 2.67 -5.47 -2.47
CA LEU A 130 2.04 -4.47 -1.60
C LEU A 130 2.52 -3.09 -2.06
N LEU A 131 1.58 -2.25 -2.48
CA LEU A 131 1.93 -0.87 -2.87
C LEU A 131 2.30 -0.05 -1.64
N GLY A 132 3.36 0.76 -1.77
CA GLY A 132 3.96 1.53 -0.67
C GLY A 132 3.14 2.75 -0.21
N ASP A 133 1.98 3.00 -0.81
CA ASP A 133 1.07 4.11 -0.53
C ASP A 133 -0.37 3.68 -0.21
N ASP A 134 -0.58 2.40 0.01
CA ASP A 134 -1.86 1.86 0.46
C ASP A 134 -1.68 1.20 1.84
N VAL A 135 -2.28 1.77 2.88
CA VAL A 135 -2.29 1.18 4.22
C VAL A 135 -3.67 0.62 4.51
N VAL A 136 -3.75 -0.62 4.97
CA VAL A 136 -5.02 -1.26 5.33
C VAL A 136 -4.99 -1.65 6.81
N TYR A 137 -5.97 -1.18 7.55
CA TYR A 137 -6.18 -1.57 8.94
C TYR A 137 -7.28 -2.63 9.03
N ASN A 138 -6.96 -3.75 9.64
CA ASN A 138 -7.93 -4.77 10.04
C ASN A 138 -7.40 -5.41 11.33
N GLU A 139 -8.20 -5.40 12.38
CA GLU A 139 -7.80 -5.88 13.71
C GLU A 139 -7.75 -7.42 13.78
N GLU A 140 -8.64 -8.08 13.02
CA GLU A 140 -8.78 -9.54 13.09
C GLU A 140 -7.86 -10.27 12.12
N LYS A 141 -7.80 -9.80 10.85
CA LYS A 141 -7.11 -10.52 9.78
C LYS A 141 -6.51 -9.56 8.76
N PRO A 142 -5.17 -9.50 8.64
CA PRO A 142 -4.51 -8.64 7.65
C PRO A 142 -5.06 -8.81 6.24
N CYS A 143 -5.13 -7.72 5.47
CA CYS A 143 -5.64 -7.75 4.10
C CYS A 143 -4.89 -8.77 3.23
N LEU A 144 -3.56 -8.76 3.26
CA LEU A 144 -2.76 -9.71 2.51
C LEU A 144 -3.05 -11.16 2.91
N LYS A 145 -3.29 -11.44 4.19
CA LYS A 145 -3.65 -12.78 4.67
C LYS A 145 -4.97 -13.27 4.08
N GLN A 146 -5.95 -12.37 3.91
CA GLN A 146 -7.22 -12.70 3.26
C GLN A 146 -6.99 -13.12 1.79
N LEU A 147 -6.12 -12.40 1.07
CA LEU A 147 -5.78 -12.76 -0.31
C LEU A 147 -4.99 -14.07 -0.39
N ILE A 148 -4.08 -14.34 0.55
CA ILE A 148 -3.34 -15.60 0.62
C ILE A 148 -4.29 -16.78 0.83
N ASP A 149 -5.31 -16.63 1.64
CA ASP A 149 -6.29 -17.70 1.86
C ASP A 149 -7.12 -17.95 0.60
N CYS A 150 -7.56 -16.91 -0.11
CA CYS A 150 -8.18 -17.03 -1.42
C CYS A 150 -7.23 -17.70 -2.45
N TYR A 151 -5.95 -17.30 -2.50
CA TYR A 151 -4.95 -17.98 -3.32
C TYR A 151 -4.81 -19.46 -2.96
N ASN A 152 -4.86 -19.81 -1.68
CA ASN A 152 -4.75 -21.20 -1.23
C ASN A 152 -5.93 -22.08 -1.72
N GLU A 153 -7.05 -21.47 -1.98
CA GLU A 153 -8.23 -22.14 -2.56
C GLU A 153 -8.12 -22.26 -4.08
N TYR A 154 -7.91 -21.16 -4.79
CA TYR A 154 -7.97 -21.11 -6.26
C TYR A 154 -6.64 -21.37 -6.98
N LYS A 155 -5.48 -21.27 -6.29
CA LYS A 155 -4.13 -21.56 -6.79
C LYS A 155 -3.73 -20.77 -8.03
N THR A 156 -4.22 -19.56 -8.17
CA THR A 156 -3.92 -18.63 -9.26
C THR A 156 -3.90 -17.20 -8.76
N SER A 157 -3.57 -16.24 -9.62
CA SER A 157 -3.45 -14.82 -9.26
C SER A 157 -4.72 -14.27 -8.61
N VAL A 158 -4.56 -13.48 -7.53
CA VAL A 158 -5.65 -12.86 -6.75
C VAL A 158 -5.37 -11.36 -6.60
N LEU A 159 -6.36 -10.53 -6.94
CA LEU A 159 -6.32 -9.08 -6.80
C LEU A 159 -7.12 -8.66 -5.57
N GLY A 160 -6.55 -7.83 -4.70
CA GLY A 160 -7.27 -7.20 -3.60
C GLY A 160 -8.11 -6.04 -4.11
N VAL A 161 -9.41 -6.08 -3.87
CA VAL A 161 -10.35 -5.07 -4.37
C VAL A 161 -11.27 -4.56 -3.27
N GLN A 162 -11.82 -3.36 -3.48
CA GLN A 162 -13.00 -2.85 -2.76
C GLN A 162 -13.82 -1.98 -3.71
N THR A 163 -15.09 -1.80 -3.37
CA THR A 163 -15.96 -0.85 -4.05
C THR A 163 -15.57 0.58 -3.68
N VAL A 164 -15.37 1.44 -4.69
CA VAL A 164 -15.05 2.86 -4.51
C VAL A 164 -16.20 3.74 -5.02
N PRO A 165 -16.31 5.00 -4.58
CA PRO A 165 -17.23 5.95 -5.18
C PRO A 165 -16.99 6.09 -6.70
N GLU A 166 -18.04 6.21 -7.49
CA GLU A 166 -17.96 6.28 -8.96
C GLU A 166 -16.99 7.37 -9.48
N ASN A 167 -16.97 8.53 -8.83
CA ASN A 167 -16.07 9.63 -9.16
C ASN A 167 -14.59 9.34 -8.85
N HIS A 168 -14.26 8.22 -8.19
CA HIS A 168 -12.90 7.80 -7.88
C HIS A 168 -12.35 6.72 -8.82
N VAL A 169 -13.17 6.12 -9.69
CA VAL A 169 -12.72 5.03 -10.59
C VAL A 169 -11.52 5.42 -11.46
N SER A 170 -11.42 6.69 -11.82
CA SER A 170 -10.30 7.21 -12.64
C SER A 170 -8.94 7.24 -11.93
N LYS A 171 -8.90 6.89 -10.64
CA LYS A 171 -7.64 6.82 -9.86
C LYS A 171 -7.01 5.42 -9.89
N TYR A 172 -7.78 4.37 -10.20
CA TYR A 172 -7.41 2.97 -9.98
C TYR A 172 -7.58 2.11 -11.22
N GLY A 173 -6.96 0.93 -11.21
CA GLY A 173 -7.36 -0.17 -12.08
C GLY A 173 -8.72 -0.69 -11.67
N ILE A 174 -9.64 -0.84 -12.61
CA ILE A 174 -11.03 -1.27 -12.36
C ILE A 174 -11.23 -2.67 -12.91
N VAL A 175 -11.88 -3.50 -12.11
CA VAL A 175 -12.18 -4.90 -12.43
C VAL A 175 -13.54 -5.02 -13.11
N ASP A 176 -13.59 -5.66 -14.27
CA ASP A 176 -14.79 -6.32 -14.78
C ASP A 176 -14.80 -7.74 -14.23
N GLY A 177 -15.69 -8.06 -13.33
CA GLY A 177 -15.72 -9.33 -12.63
C GLY A 177 -17.12 -9.90 -12.46
N LYS A 178 -17.22 -11.24 -12.49
CA LYS A 178 -18.45 -11.95 -12.11
C LYS A 178 -18.30 -12.44 -10.69
N HIS A 179 -19.20 -12.01 -9.80
CA HIS A 179 -19.31 -12.57 -8.46
C HIS A 179 -19.53 -14.08 -8.51
N ILE A 180 -18.76 -14.83 -7.71
CA ILE A 180 -18.87 -16.31 -7.64
C ILE A 180 -19.52 -16.71 -6.31
N GLU A 181 -18.83 -16.40 -5.22
CA GLU A 181 -19.29 -16.71 -3.87
C GLU A 181 -18.64 -15.80 -2.84
N GLY A 182 -19.30 -15.54 -1.71
CA GLY A 182 -18.77 -14.74 -0.62
C GLY A 182 -18.22 -13.38 -1.10
N LYS A 183 -16.91 -13.22 -1.04
CA LYS A 183 -16.17 -12.00 -1.45
C LYS A 183 -15.34 -12.20 -2.72
N VAL A 184 -15.55 -13.32 -3.42
CA VAL A 184 -14.74 -13.72 -4.57
C VAL A 184 -15.44 -13.36 -5.88
N TYR A 185 -14.69 -12.73 -6.77
CA TYR A 185 -15.07 -12.42 -8.14
C TYR A 185 -14.13 -13.14 -9.11
N LYS A 186 -14.66 -13.77 -10.15
CA LYS A 186 -13.85 -14.18 -11.30
C LYS A 186 -13.64 -12.99 -12.22
N VAL A 187 -12.39 -12.60 -12.42
CA VAL A 187 -12.02 -11.48 -13.29
C VAL A 187 -12.27 -11.85 -14.76
N LYS A 188 -12.86 -10.93 -15.50
CA LYS A 188 -13.14 -11.03 -16.93
C LYS A 188 -12.43 -9.96 -17.74
N GLY A 189 -12.09 -8.85 -17.11
CA GLY A 189 -11.41 -7.72 -17.71
C GLY A 189 -10.86 -6.77 -16.67
N LEU A 190 -9.85 -5.98 -17.08
CA LEU A 190 -9.21 -4.95 -16.26
C LEU A 190 -9.06 -3.69 -17.12
N VAL A 191 -9.32 -2.52 -16.53
CA VAL A 191 -9.14 -1.23 -17.22
C VAL A 191 -8.38 -0.28 -16.30
N GLU A 192 -7.22 0.20 -16.76
CA GLU A 192 -6.38 1.13 -15.99
C GLU A 192 -6.95 2.55 -16.05
N LYS A 193 -7.35 3.08 -14.90
CA LYS A 193 -7.82 4.46 -14.69
C LYS A 193 -8.81 4.92 -15.76
N PRO A 194 -9.94 4.24 -15.94
CA PRO A 194 -10.94 4.61 -16.93
C PRO A 194 -11.60 5.96 -16.59
N SER A 195 -12.21 6.60 -17.57
CA SER A 195 -13.21 7.63 -17.25
C SER A 195 -14.47 6.99 -16.63
N VAL A 196 -15.27 7.76 -15.93
CA VAL A 196 -16.48 7.25 -15.24
C VAL A 196 -17.39 6.51 -16.24
N GLU A 197 -17.58 7.07 -17.45
CA GLU A 197 -18.45 6.50 -18.48
C GLU A 197 -17.92 5.20 -19.11
N LYS A 198 -16.61 4.94 -18.98
CA LYS A 198 -15.92 3.76 -19.53
C LYS A 198 -15.57 2.72 -18.49
N ALA A 199 -15.80 3.01 -17.20
CA ALA A 199 -15.53 2.07 -16.14
C ALA A 199 -16.51 0.90 -16.21
N PRO A 200 -16.04 -0.37 -16.26
CA PRO A 200 -16.92 -1.54 -16.34
C PRO A 200 -17.66 -1.79 -15.01
N SER A 201 -17.16 -1.24 -13.92
CA SER A 201 -17.72 -1.31 -12.57
C SER A 201 -17.10 -0.22 -11.70
N ASN A 202 -17.39 -0.22 -10.40
CA ASN A 202 -16.69 0.57 -9.40
C ASN A 202 -15.85 -0.31 -8.43
N VAL A 203 -15.52 -1.53 -8.82
CA VAL A 203 -14.64 -2.45 -8.07
C VAL A 203 -13.20 -2.14 -8.43
N ALA A 204 -12.50 -1.49 -7.52
CA ALA A 204 -11.13 -0.98 -7.73
C ALA A 204 -10.08 -1.91 -7.14
N ILE A 205 -8.95 -2.08 -7.83
CA ILE A 205 -7.78 -2.79 -7.32
C ILE A 205 -7.02 -1.86 -6.37
N LEU A 206 -6.84 -2.31 -5.13
CA LEU A 206 -6.34 -1.47 -4.05
C LEU A 206 -5.04 -2.02 -3.42
N GLY A 207 -3.96 -1.96 -4.18
CA GLY A 207 -2.60 -2.06 -3.67
C GLY A 207 -2.13 -3.41 -3.13
N ARG A 208 -2.96 -4.46 -3.13
CA ARG A 208 -2.62 -5.82 -2.70
C ARG A 208 -2.87 -6.82 -3.82
N TYR A 209 -1.84 -7.62 -4.11
CA TYR A 209 -1.89 -8.62 -5.17
C TYR A 209 -1.18 -9.89 -4.73
N ILE A 210 -1.69 -11.04 -5.14
CA ILE A 210 -0.94 -12.29 -5.23
C ILE A 210 -0.80 -12.61 -6.72
N VAL A 211 0.41 -12.82 -7.19
CA VAL A 211 0.67 -13.01 -8.63
C VAL A 211 1.55 -14.23 -8.86
N THR A 212 1.27 -14.95 -9.94
CA THR A 212 2.12 -16.06 -10.38
C THR A 212 3.37 -15.56 -11.11
N PRO A 213 4.49 -16.31 -11.10
CA PRO A 213 5.74 -15.88 -11.74
C PRO A 213 5.65 -15.69 -13.26
N ARG A 214 4.60 -16.20 -13.91
CA ARG A 214 4.34 -15.97 -15.36
C ARG A 214 4.24 -14.50 -15.73
N ILE A 215 3.89 -13.65 -14.77
CA ILE A 215 3.81 -12.20 -14.99
C ILE A 215 5.13 -11.62 -15.49
N PHE A 216 6.28 -12.20 -15.12
CA PHE A 216 7.58 -11.68 -15.54
C PHE A 216 7.85 -11.82 -17.03
N ASP A 217 7.42 -12.91 -17.65
CA ASP A 217 7.56 -13.12 -19.10
C ASP A 217 6.67 -12.16 -19.90
N ILE A 218 5.52 -11.81 -19.33
CA ILE A 218 4.63 -10.79 -19.90
C ILE A 218 5.24 -9.41 -19.75
N LEU A 219 5.68 -9.03 -18.54
CA LEU A 219 6.27 -7.71 -18.24
C LEU A 219 7.51 -7.44 -19.09
N GLU A 220 8.28 -8.44 -19.45
CA GLU A 220 9.45 -8.33 -20.33
C GLU A 220 9.07 -7.78 -21.73
N ASN A 221 7.86 -8.11 -22.21
CA ASN A 221 7.36 -7.75 -23.53
C ASN A 221 6.27 -6.66 -23.50
N THR A 222 5.80 -6.25 -22.31
CA THR A 222 4.75 -5.25 -22.16
C THR A 222 5.22 -3.89 -22.67
N LYS A 223 4.45 -3.31 -23.59
CA LYS A 223 4.73 -1.99 -24.14
C LYS A 223 4.26 -0.90 -23.17
N PRO A 224 4.89 0.29 -23.20
CA PRO A 224 4.39 1.43 -22.46
C PRO A 224 2.92 1.75 -22.81
N GLY A 225 2.08 1.84 -21.78
CA GLY A 225 0.66 2.16 -21.89
C GLY A 225 0.36 3.61 -21.49
N LYS A 226 -0.66 3.82 -20.68
CA LYS A 226 -1.09 5.14 -20.21
C LYS A 226 0.06 5.90 -19.52
N GLY A 227 0.29 7.13 -19.93
CA GLY A 227 1.38 7.98 -19.41
C GLY A 227 2.79 7.60 -19.90
N GLY A 228 2.94 6.69 -20.86
CA GLY A 228 4.23 6.21 -21.32
C GLY A 228 4.92 5.23 -20.36
N GLU A 229 4.19 4.70 -19.38
CA GLU A 229 4.68 3.79 -18.35
C GLU A 229 4.30 2.33 -18.66
N ILE A 230 5.12 1.38 -18.22
CA ILE A 230 4.77 -0.04 -18.22
C ILE A 230 3.80 -0.25 -17.04
N GLN A 231 2.52 -0.44 -17.35
CA GLN A 231 1.47 -0.58 -16.36
C GLN A 231 1.34 -2.03 -15.90
N LEU A 232 1.21 -2.25 -14.59
CA LEU A 232 0.96 -3.58 -14.05
C LEU A 232 -0.43 -4.10 -14.48
N THR A 233 -1.43 -3.24 -14.54
CA THR A 233 -2.79 -3.59 -14.96
C THR A 233 -2.85 -4.16 -16.36
N ASP A 234 -2.06 -3.59 -17.31
CA ASP A 234 -1.99 -4.09 -18.68
C ASP A 234 -1.35 -5.48 -18.74
N ALA A 235 -0.29 -5.71 -17.95
CA ALA A 235 0.34 -7.02 -17.84
C ALA A 235 -0.57 -8.07 -17.18
N LEU A 236 -1.34 -7.67 -16.17
CA LEU A 236 -2.32 -8.55 -15.53
C LEU A 236 -3.47 -8.92 -16.49
N LEU A 237 -3.90 -7.98 -17.33
CA LEU A 237 -4.90 -8.25 -18.37
C LEU A 237 -4.38 -9.29 -19.38
N GLU A 238 -3.13 -9.22 -19.78
CA GLU A 238 -2.49 -10.22 -20.66
C GLU A 238 -2.33 -11.57 -19.94
N LEU A 239 -1.92 -11.57 -18.67
CA LEU A 239 -1.80 -12.77 -17.85
C LEU A 239 -3.14 -13.51 -17.73
N MET A 240 -4.25 -12.78 -17.61
CA MET A 240 -5.60 -13.34 -17.56
C MET A 240 -5.98 -14.13 -18.84
N GLY A 241 -5.36 -13.84 -19.97
CA GLY A 241 -5.49 -14.64 -21.20
C GLY A 241 -4.81 -16.01 -21.12
N GLN A 242 -3.91 -16.23 -20.16
CA GLN A 242 -3.12 -17.44 -20.01
C GLN A 242 -3.54 -18.27 -18.79
N GLU A 243 -4.10 -17.64 -17.75
CA GLU A 243 -4.57 -18.30 -16.53
C GLU A 243 -5.82 -17.62 -15.97
N ALA A 244 -6.61 -18.34 -15.17
CA ALA A 244 -7.72 -17.74 -14.45
C ALA A 244 -7.19 -16.71 -13.43
N MET A 245 -7.96 -15.65 -13.17
CA MET A 245 -7.64 -14.63 -12.18
C MET A 245 -8.88 -14.32 -11.34
N TYR A 246 -8.68 -14.12 -10.05
CA TYR A 246 -9.75 -13.79 -9.12
C TYR A 246 -9.49 -12.43 -8.48
N ALA A 247 -10.56 -11.78 -8.05
CA ALA A 247 -10.51 -10.60 -7.20
C ALA A 247 -11.20 -10.94 -5.88
N TYR A 248 -10.61 -10.50 -4.78
CA TYR A 248 -11.12 -10.69 -3.44
C TYR A 248 -11.47 -9.34 -2.82
N ASP A 249 -12.74 -9.14 -2.47
CA ASP A 249 -13.23 -7.94 -1.79
C ASP A 249 -12.84 -8.01 -0.31
N PHE A 250 -11.67 -7.45 0.01
CA PHE A 250 -11.07 -7.59 1.33
C PHE A 250 -11.76 -6.72 2.38
N GLU A 251 -11.76 -7.22 3.60
CA GLU A 251 -12.19 -6.48 4.79
C GLU A 251 -11.04 -5.65 5.36
N GLY A 252 -11.40 -4.45 5.80
CA GLY A 252 -10.48 -3.53 6.45
C GLY A 252 -10.68 -2.07 6.01
N ARG A 253 -10.23 -1.17 6.85
CA ARG A 253 -10.22 0.26 6.53
C ARG A 253 -8.96 0.58 5.74
N ARG A 254 -9.12 0.87 4.45
CA ARG A 254 -8.03 1.29 3.58
C ARG A 254 -7.83 2.80 3.63
N TYR A 255 -6.57 3.22 3.63
CA TYR A 255 -6.12 4.61 3.50
C TYR A 255 -5.22 4.75 2.28
N ASP A 256 -5.61 5.64 1.34
CA ASP A 256 -4.75 6.08 0.24
C ASP A 256 -3.76 7.13 0.76
N VAL A 257 -2.66 6.67 1.34
CA VAL A 257 -1.64 7.57 1.89
C VAL A 257 -0.73 8.17 0.80
N GLY A 258 -0.99 7.87 -0.46
CA GLY A 258 -0.45 8.56 -1.62
C GLY A 258 -1.18 9.87 -1.96
N ASP A 259 -2.32 10.14 -1.31
CA ASP A 259 -3.10 11.38 -1.38
C ASP A 259 -3.05 12.13 -0.04
N LYS A 260 -3.05 13.47 -0.07
CA LYS A 260 -2.91 14.29 1.14
C LYS A 260 -4.06 14.10 2.12
N LEU A 261 -5.30 14.01 1.62
CA LEU A 261 -6.48 13.81 2.48
C LEU A 261 -6.45 12.42 3.10
N GLY A 262 -6.21 11.37 2.30
CA GLY A 262 -6.11 10.00 2.81
C GLY A 262 -4.98 9.82 3.82
N PHE A 263 -3.85 10.55 3.66
CA PHE A 263 -2.77 10.58 4.64
C PHE A 263 -3.20 11.23 5.97
N LEU A 264 -3.96 12.34 5.91
CA LEU A 264 -4.50 12.98 7.11
C LEU A 264 -5.54 12.09 7.79
N GLU A 265 -6.45 11.46 7.04
CA GLU A 265 -7.41 10.49 7.57
C GLU A 265 -6.70 9.35 8.31
N ALA A 266 -5.67 8.78 7.69
CA ALA A 266 -4.84 7.75 8.33
C ALA A 266 -4.23 8.25 9.63
N THR A 267 -3.60 9.44 9.62
CA THR A 267 -2.94 10.01 10.80
C THR A 267 -3.94 10.23 11.94
N VAL A 268 -5.12 10.78 11.66
CA VAL A 268 -6.19 11.01 12.65
C VAL A 268 -6.68 9.69 13.23
N GLU A 269 -7.06 8.73 12.37
CA GLU A 269 -7.64 7.47 12.84
C GLU A 269 -6.62 6.59 13.56
N TYR A 270 -5.34 6.59 13.15
CA TYR A 270 -4.29 5.88 13.86
C TYR A 270 -3.96 6.53 15.21
N ALA A 271 -3.98 7.86 15.31
CA ALA A 271 -3.85 8.55 16.60
C ALA A 271 -4.99 8.20 17.57
N LEU A 272 -6.24 8.09 17.08
CA LEU A 272 -7.39 7.68 17.87
C LEU A 272 -7.34 6.20 18.33
N ARG A 273 -6.55 5.35 17.67
CA ARG A 273 -6.34 3.95 18.07
C ARG A 273 -5.28 3.79 19.15
N ARG A 274 -4.49 4.84 19.41
CA ARG A 274 -3.44 4.80 20.44
C ARG A 274 -3.99 5.22 21.80
N PRO A 275 -3.94 4.34 22.83
CA PRO A 275 -4.48 4.63 24.15
C PRO A 275 -3.91 5.92 24.75
N GLU A 276 -2.59 6.15 24.58
CA GLU A 276 -1.87 7.29 25.14
C GLU A 276 -2.22 8.63 24.49
N LEU A 277 -2.76 8.62 23.27
CA LEU A 277 -3.14 9.84 22.53
C LEU A 277 -4.65 10.07 22.52
N ARG A 278 -5.43 9.00 22.65
CA ARG A 278 -6.86 8.97 22.33
C ARG A 278 -7.67 10.04 23.03
N GLU A 279 -7.58 10.12 24.36
CA GLU A 279 -8.42 11.03 25.15
C GLU A 279 -8.14 12.50 24.84
N GLY A 280 -6.87 12.91 24.91
CA GLY A 280 -6.47 14.28 24.61
C GLY A 280 -6.75 14.68 23.16
N PHE A 281 -6.64 13.71 22.23
CA PHE A 281 -6.88 13.99 20.81
C PHE A 281 -8.39 14.11 20.52
N ILE A 282 -9.26 13.32 21.15
CA ILE A 282 -10.72 13.48 21.07
C ILE A 282 -11.15 14.85 21.60
N GLU A 283 -10.61 15.26 22.77
CA GLU A 283 -10.90 16.59 23.34
C GLU A 283 -10.49 17.70 22.37
N TYR A 284 -9.30 17.61 21.79
CA TYR A 284 -8.83 18.56 20.77
C TYR A 284 -9.75 18.64 19.55
N LEU A 285 -10.16 17.49 18.99
CA LEU A 285 -11.05 17.44 17.81
C LEU A 285 -12.43 18.02 18.11
N ASN A 286 -12.99 17.76 19.29
CA ASN A 286 -14.28 18.34 19.70
C ASN A 286 -14.17 19.87 19.79
N ASN A 287 -13.16 20.39 20.46
CA ASN A 287 -12.92 21.82 20.58
C ASN A 287 -12.70 22.50 19.21
N LEU A 288 -12.06 21.82 18.26
CA LEU A 288 -11.87 22.32 16.91
C LEU A 288 -13.20 22.37 16.13
N SER A 289 -14.01 21.34 16.23
CA SER A 289 -15.33 21.26 15.58
C SER A 289 -16.30 22.35 16.09
N GLU A 290 -16.28 22.62 17.42
CA GLU A 290 -17.07 23.69 18.01
C GLU A 290 -16.65 25.07 17.48
N LYS A 291 -15.35 25.35 17.39
CA LYS A 291 -14.83 26.60 16.81
C LYS A 291 -15.24 26.76 15.35
N GLU A 292 -15.09 25.72 14.52
CA GLU A 292 -15.51 25.77 13.10
C GLU A 292 -17.03 26.02 12.95
N SER A 293 -17.84 25.41 13.82
CA SER A 293 -19.30 25.63 13.79
C SER A 293 -19.68 27.07 14.15
N LEU A 294 -18.92 27.73 15.03
CA LEU A 294 -19.09 29.15 15.36
C LEU A 294 -18.70 30.04 14.17
N PHE A 295 -17.57 29.76 13.51
CA PHE A 295 -17.17 30.50 12.30
C PHE A 295 -18.20 30.41 11.17
N LYS A 296 -18.75 29.21 10.89
CA LYS A 296 -19.81 29.06 9.88
C LYS A 296 -21.05 29.90 10.20
N LYS A 297 -21.50 29.93 11.46
CA LYS A 297 -22.64 30.73 11.90
C LYS A 297 -22.38 32.23 11.82
N GLU A 298 -21.16 32.67 12.05
CA GLU A 298 -20.77 34.09 11.89
C GLU A 298 -20.79 34.52 10.43
N VAL A 299 -20.21 33.72 9.53
CA VAL A 299 -20.22 33.96 8.07
C VAL A 299 -21.63 33.95 7.50
N GLU A 300 -22.47 33.01 7.91
CA GLU A 300 -23.88 32.96 7.49
C GLU A 300 -24.68 34.20 7.96
N LYS A 301 -24.42 34.73 9.17
CA LYS A 301 -25.02 35.95 9.68
C LYS A 301 -24.60 37.20 8.88
N GLU A 302 -23.34 37.28 8.50
CA GLU A 302 -22.82 38.39 7.69
C GLU A 302 -23.43 38.39 6.27
N ILE A 303 -23.64 37.22 5.67
CA ILE A 303 -24.28 37.06 4.35
C ILE A 303 -25.79 37.46 4.36
N ILE A 304 -26.50 37.24 5.48
CA ILE A 304 -27.92 37.56 5.62
C ILE A 304 -28.13 39.06 5.93
N THR A 305 -27.08 39.78 6.32
CA THR A 305 -27.13 41.17 6.74
C THR A 305 -26.75 42.16 5.60
N VAL A 306 -26.41 41.64 4.42
CA VAL A 306 -26.17 42.38 3.17
C VAL A 306 -27.32 42.15 2.21
#